data_07af785d56b7a230859ec00c776b63dc
#
_entry.id   07af785d56b7a230859ec00c776b63dc
#
_cell.length_a   1.000
_cell.length_b   1.000
_cell.length_c   1.000
_cell.angle_alpha   90.00
_cell.angle_beta   90.00
_cell.angle_gamma   90.00
#
_symmetry.space_group_name_H-M   'P 1'
#
loop_
_entity.id
_entity.type
_entity.pdbx_description
1 polymer ?
#
loop_
_entity_poly.entity_id
_entity_poly.type
_entity_poly.pdbx_seq_one_letter_code
_entity_poly.pdbx_strand_id
1 'polypeptide(L)'
;MLPDIASAVRLQEVDGRLTELAKEIASLPKHIAEIEKKLESHQRKLDADRAALSANQKERKKHEGDIQMQEQKISKLKDQMLQAKTNEQYKAFQHEIGFCETEIRRAEDRILDLMSESEALEKNVKAAEVALKAEKTQVETEKQQARERTEADQRATNELLATRKTIVASMTPSLYSNYERIRGRRGSAVAEVIDGRCSVCHIMVRPQYMQDIKRGEQVLICESCQRILFYNPPTHVEDLGGPSASAMHT
;
A
#
# COMPACT_ATOMS: atom_id res chain seq x y z
N MET A 1 -33.15 -30.47 -12.19
CA MET A 1 -31.67 -30.63 -12.00
C MET A 1 -31.44 -31.72 -10.95
N LEU A 2 -30.58 -32.68 -11.22
CA LEU A 2 -30.19 -33.72 -10.25
C LEU A 2 -29.71 -33.09 -8.93
N PRO A 3 -30.05 -33.67 -7.75
CA PRO A 3 -29.58 -33.17 -6.46
C PRO A 3 -28.07 -33.07 -6.39
N ASP A 4 -27.35 -34.04 -6.97
CA ASP A 4 -25.89 -34.07 -7.05
C ASP A 4 -25.32 -32.89 -7.86
N ILE A 5 -25.93 -32.53 -8.99
CA ILE A 5 -25.52 -31.37 -9.81
C ILE A 5 -25.79 -30.08 -9.04
N ALA A 6 -26.91 -29.95 -8.36
CA ALA A 6 -27.23 -28.80 -7.52
C ALA A 6 -26.20 -28.66 -6.39
N SER A 7 -25.80 -29.79 -5.76
CA SER A 7 -24.75 -29.79 -4.76
C SER A 7 -23.38 -29.37 -5.33
N ALA A 8 -23.06 -29.80 -6.57
CA ALA A 8 -21.80 -29.39 -7.23
C ALA A 8 -21.77 -27.89 -7.56
N VAL A 9 -22.91 -27.30 -7.99
CA VAL A 9 -23.03 -25.85 -8.23
C VAL A 9 -22.83 -25.08 -6.91
N ARG A 10 -23.56 -25.46 -5.86
CA ARG A 10 -23.42 -24.85 -4.53
C ARG A 10 -21.99 -25.00 -3.97
N LEU A 11 -21.36 -26.15 -4.19
CA LEU A 11 -19.97 -26.39 -3.79
C LEU A 11 -19.01 -25.43 -4.49
N GLN A 12 -19.24 -25.17 -5.80
CA GLN A 12 -18.41 -24.22 -6.56
C GLN A 12 -18.59 -22.78 -6.07
N GLU A 13 -19.80 -22.37 -5.71
CA GLU A 13 -20.06 -21.05 -5.12
C GLU A 13 -19.30 -20.87 -3.79
N VAL A 14 -19.39 -21.87 -2.91
CA VAL A 14 -18.67 -21.90 -1.64
C VAL A 14 -17.15 -21.86 -1.86
N ASP A 15 -16.65 -22.68 -2.77
CA ASP A 15 -15.22 -22.73 -3.09
C ASP A 15 -14.70 -21.43 -3.75
N GLY A 16 -15.54 -20.80 -4.55
CA GLY A 16 -15.28 -19.47 -5.12
C GLY A 16 -15.13 -18.43 -4.01
N ARG A 17 -16.08 -18.39 -3.08
CA ARG A 17 -16.02 -17.45 -1.96
C ARG A 17 -14.85 -17.70 -1.01
N LEU A 18 -14.52 -18.95 -0.74
CA LEU A 18 -13.32 -19.32 0.03
C LEU A 18 -12.03 -18.81 -0.65
N THR A 19 -11.97 -18.91 -1.97
CA THR A 19 -10.81 -18.44 -2.75
C THR A 19 -10.69 -16.90 -2.70
N GLU A 20 -11.80 -16.18 -2.75
CA GLU A 20 -11.85 -14.73 -2.62
C GLU A 20 -11.39 -14.29 -1.23
N LEU A 21 -11.97 -14.87 -0.17
CA LEU A 21 -11.58 -14.57 1.21
C LEU A 21 -10.09 -14.85 1.46
N ALA A 22 -9.58 -15.97 0.93
CA ALA A 22 -8.15 -16.28 1.04
C ALA A 22 -7.26 -15.22 0.38
N LYS A 23 -7.67 -14.67 -0.78
CA LYS A 23 -6.97 -13.55 -1.43
C LYS A 23 -7.07 -12.27 -0.63
N GLU A 24 -8.24 -11.93 -0.09
CA GLU A 24 -8.45 -10.76 0.75
C GLU A 24 -7.56 -10.81 1.99
N ILE A 25 -7.59 -11.91 2.75
CA ILE A 25 -6.74 -12.15 3.93
C ILE A 25 -5.25 -12.03 3.57
N ALA A 26 -4.83 -12.59 2.43
CA ALA A 26 -3.42 -12.53 2.01
C ALA A 26 -2.96 -11.15 1.50
N SER A 27 -3.88 -10.29 1.07
CA SER A 27 -3.57 -8.94 0.57
C SER A 27 -3.38 -7.92 1.70
N LEU A 28 -4.14 -8.04 2.78
CA LEU A 28 -4.13 -7.08 3.90
C LEU A 28 -2.74 -6.90 4.55
N PRO A 29 -1.98 -7.97 4.89
CA PRO A 29 -0.64 -7.80 5.46
C PRO A 29 0.34 -7.09 4.52
N LYS A 30 0.21 -7.30 3.21
CA LYS A 30 1.06 -6.63 2.22
C LYS A 30 0.77 -5.13 2.17
N HIS A 31 -0.50 -4.77 2.16
CA HIS A 31 -0.93 -3.37 2.20
C HIS A 31 -0.41 -2.67 3.47
N ILE A 32 -0.57 -3.29 4.64
CA ILE A 32 -0.06 -2.74 5.90
C ILE A 32 1.47 -2.57 5.85
N ALA A 33 2.22 -3.55 5.35
CA ALA A 33 3.67 -3.44 5.22
C ALA A 33 4.10 -2.28 4.29
N GLU A 34 3.34 -1.99 3.23
CA GLU A 34 3.62 -0.87 2.33
C GLU A 34 3.41 0.49 3.00
N ILE A 35 2.31 0.66 3.76
CA ILE A 35 2.05 1.91 4.47
C ILE A 35 3.04 2.13 5.63
N GLU A 36 3.42 1.08 6.36
CA GLU A 36 4.47 1.14 7.38
C GLU A 36 5.82 1.56 6.81
N LYS A 37 6.18 1.02 5.65
CA LYS A 37 7.42 1.39 4.96
C LYS A 37 7.44 2.86 4.52
N LYS A 38 6.29 3.39 4.07
CA LYS A 38 6.15 4.82 3.75
C LYS A 38 6.31 5.67 5.01
N LEU A 39 5.63 5.32 6.08
CA LEU A 39 5.72 6.01 7.38
C LEU A 39 7.17 6.04 7.89
N GLU A 40 7.88 4.91 7.82
CA GLU A 40 9.30 4.83 8.19
C GLU A 40 10.18 5.76 7.33
N SER A 41 9.90 5.83 6.02
CA SER A 41 10.62 6.74 5.11
C SER A 41 10.43 8.20 5.52
N HIS A 42 9.19 8.60 5.85
CA HIS A 42 8.89 9.96 6.32
C HIS A 42 9.54 10.26 7.68
N GLN A 43 9.55 9.28 8.58
CA GLN A 43 10.26 9.41 9.87
C GLN A 43 11.75 9.63 9.67
N ARG A 44 12.40 8.84 8.80
CA ARG A 44 13.85 8.98 8.49
C ARG A 44 14.17 10.36 7.89
N LYS A 45 13.27 10.87 7.02
CA LYS A 45 13.44 12.20 6.45
C LYS A 45 13.36 13.28 7.53
N LEU A 46 12.37 13.21 8.42
CA LEU A 46 12.26 14.14 9.54
C LEU A 46 13.49 14.11 10.45
N ASP A 47 14.02 12.92 10.74
CA ASP A 47 15.20 12.77 11.59
C ASP A 47 16.45 13.37 10.90
N ALA A 48 16.56 13.25 9.57
CA ALA A 48 17.62 13.90 8.79
C ALA A 48 17.49 15.44 8.81
N ASP A 49 16.27 15.98 8.64
CA ASP A 49 16.02 17.41 8.69
C ASP A 49 16.33 17.99 10.09
N ARG A 50 15.99 17.27 11.17
CA ARG A 50 16.35 17.64 12.55
C ARG A 50 17.86 17.62 12.78
N ALA A 51 18.55 16.62 12.22
CA ALA A 51 20.00 16.54 12.31
C ALA A 51 20.67 17.71 11.57
N ALA A 52 20.16 18.08 10.38
CA ALA A 52 20.63 19.24 9.62
C ALA A 52 20.42 20.54 10.39
N LEU A 53 19.26 20.75 11.00
CA LEU A 53 18.97 21.91 11.85
C LEU A 53 19.92 21.99 13.04
N SER A 54 20.17 20.87 13.72
CA SER A 54 21.10 20.79 14.84
C SER A 54 22.54 21.12 14.41
N ALA A 55 22.95 20.63 13.24
CA ALA A 55 24.29 20.93 12.68
C ALA A 55 24.44 22.43 12.36
N ASN A 56 23.43 23.01 11.71
CA ASN A 56 23.38 24.45 11.41
C ASN A 56 23.49 25.29 12.69
N GLN A 57 22.74 24.96 13.74
CA GLN A 57 22.81 25.66 15.02
C GLN A 57 24.17 25.54 15.71
N LYS A 58 24.85 24.38 15.59
CA LYS A 58 26.21 24.20 16.13
C LYS A 58 27.23 25.03 15.35
N GLU A 59 27.11 25.07 14.01
CA GLU A 59 27.99 25.87 13.16
C GLU A 59 27.84 27.36 13.48
N ARG A 60 26.60 27.84 13.64
CA ARG A 60 26.35 29.22 14.05
C ARG A 60 26.99 29.56 15.38
N LYS A 61 26.83 28.71 16.41
CA LYS A 61 27.50 28.91 17.71
C LYS A 61 29.03 28.95 17.61
N LYS A 62 29.59 28.16 16.69
CA LYS A 62 31.04 28.20 16.44
C LYS A 62 31.48 29.56 15.92
N HIS A 63 30.79 30.12 14.92
CA HIS A 63 31.08 31.43 14.35
C HIS A 63 30.89 32.56 15.37
N GLU A 64 29.83 32.47 16.22
CA GLU A 64 29.64 33.39 17.34
C GLU A 64 30.85 33.36 18.32
N GLY A 65 31.40 32.16 18.60
CA GLY A 65 32.62 32.01 19.41
C GLY A 65 33.85 32.54 18.72
N ASP A 66 33.98 32.34 17.40
CA ASP A 66 35.10 32.89 16.62
C ASP A 66 35.09 34.44 16.66
N ILE A 67 33.91 35.06 16.53
CA ILE A 67 33.73 36.52 16.66
C ILE A 67 34.22 36.98 18.02
N GLN A 68 33.78 36.35 19.12
CA GLN A 68 34.21 36.72 20.48
C GLN A 68 35.71 36.61 20.67
N MET A 69 36.36 35.60 20.09
CA MET A 69 37.82 35.46 20.14
C MET A 69 38.53 36.59 19.39
N GLN A 70 38.03 36.96 18.20
CA GLN A 70 38.60 38.05 17.42
C GLN A 70 38.40 39.42 18.11
N GLU A 71 37.25 39.67 18.72
CA GLU A 71 36.98 40.88 19.51
C GLU A 71 37.96 41.02 20.71
N GLN A 72 38.16 39.92 21.45
CA GLN A 72 39.12 39.90 22.54
C GLN A 72 40.55 40.15 22.05
N LYS A 73 40.92 39.60 20.86
CA LYS A 73 42.21 39.87 20.23
C LYS A 73 42.36 41.34 19.85
N ILE A 74 41.33 41.93 19.25
CA ILE A 74 41.30 43.36 18.92
C ILE A 74 41.49 44.22 20.17
N SER A 75 40.81 43.90 21.27
CA SER A 75 40.97 44.63 22.54
C SER A 75 42.42 44.64 23.00
N LYS A 76 43.09 43.48 23.04
CA LYS A 76 44.49 43.34 23.42
C LYS A 76 45.43 44.09 22.47
N LEU A 77 45.20 44.03 21.16
CA LEU A 77 46.00 44.73 20.17
C LEU A 77 45.82 46.26 20.28
N LYS A 78 44.63 46.76 20.62
CA LYS A 78 44.43 48.18 20.90
C LYS A 78 45.19 48.64 22.12
N ASP A 79 45.23 47.87 23.20
CA ASP A 79 46.01 48.17 24.38
C ASP A 79 47.51 48.19 24.07
N GLN A 80 48.02 47.26 23.27
CA GLN A 80 49.39 47.20 22.81
C GLN A 80 49.76 48.38 21.88
N MET A 81 48.84 48.78 21.01
CA MET A 81 48.95 49.88 20.08
C MET A 81 49.14 51.20 20.83
N LEU A 82 48.45 51.40 21.97
CA LEU A 82 48.63 52.58 22.83
C LEU A 82 50.05 52.66 23.48
N GLN A 83 50.73 51.51 23.61
CA GLN A 83 52.09 51.41 24.19
C GLN A 83 53.19 51.38 23.12
N ALA A 84 52.86 51.48 21.83
CA ALA A 84 53.78 51.43 20.72
C ALA A 84 54.77 52.58 20.78
N LYS A 85 56.10 52.27 20.68
CA LYS A 85 57.14 53.25 20.72
C LYS A 85 57.64 53.71 19.35
N THR A 86 57.25 52.93 18.28
CA THR A 86 57.64 53.27 16.91
C THR A 86 56.43 53.32 16.01
N ASN A 87 56.50 54.10 14.93
CA ASN A 87 55.37 54.16 13.92
C ASN A 87 55.24 52.85 13.19
N GLU A 88 56.27 52.04 13.07
CA GLU A 88 56.17 50.71 12.44
C GLU A 88 55.41 49.73 13.30
N GLN A 89 55.64 49.70 14.62
CA GLN A 89 54.85 48.90 15.56
C GLN A 89 53.40 49.32 15.55
N TYR A 90 53.10 50.61 15.55
CA TYR A 90 51.71 51.12 15.46
C TYR A 90 51.01 50.65 14.19
N LYS A 91 51.67 50.78 13.03
CA LYS A 91 51.12 50.30 11.76
C LYS A 91 50.90 48.80 11.72
N ALA A 92 51.79 47.98 12.31
CA ALA A 92 51.67 46.55 12.41
C ALA A 92 50.39 46.15 13.20
N PHE A 93 50.17 46.75 14.39
CA PHE A 93 48.98 46.54 15.18
C PHE A 93 47.71 46.96 14.46
N GLN A 94 47.77 48.09 13.76
CA GLN A 94 46.64 48.58 12.95
C GLN A 94 46.26 47.59 11.84
N HIS A 95 47.26 47.00 11.17
CA HIS A 95 47.04 45.99 10.15
C HIS A 95 46.43 44.69 10.72
N GLU A 96 46.95 44.23 11.90
CA GLU A 96 46.39 43.06 12.58
C GLU A 96 44.93 43.27 13.03
N ILE A 97 44.59 44.46 13.54
CA ILE A 97 43.22 44.82 13.91
C ILE A 97 42.33 44.76 12.67
N GLY A 98 42.76 45.35 11.53
CA GLY A 98 41.98 45.31 10.27
C GLY A 98 41.78 43.88 9.75
N PHE A 99 42.74 42.99 9.93
CA PHE A 99 42.59 41.58 9.63
C PHE A 99 41.51 40.92 10.51
N CYS A 100 41.55 41.12 11.83
CA CYS A 100 40.58 40.60 12.76
C CYS A 100 39.16 41.13 12.46
N GLU A 101 39.00 42.39 12.11
CA GLU A 101 37.72 42.99 11.71
C GLU A 101 37.18 42.38 10.42
N THR A 102 38.07 42.00 9.49
CA THR A 102 37.67 41.32 8.26
C THR A 102 37.17 39.90 8.53
N GLU A 103 37.82 39.17 9.43
CA GLU A 103 37.38 37.83 9.85
C GLU A 103 36.06 37.89 10.61
N ILE A 104 35.83 38.92 11.45
CA ILE A 104 34.54 39.13 12.11
C ILE A 104 33.44 39.28 11.07
N ARG A 105 33.60 40.18 10.08
CA ARG A 105 32.60 40.39 9.03
C ARG A 105 32.27 39.09 8.27
N ARG A 106 33.28 38.29 7.94
CA ARG A 106 33.08 36.99 7.29
C ARG A 106 32.25 36.02 8.15
N ALA A 107 32.54 36.01 9.46
CA ALA A 107 31.78 35.17 10.38
C ALA A 107 30.33 35.67 10.55
N GLU A 108 30.14 37.01 10.61
CA GLU A 108 28.80 37.63 10.65
C GLU A 108 27.98 37.30 9.41
N ASP A 109 28.56 37.43 8.20
CA ASP A 109 27.91 37.08 6.93
C ASP A 109 27.50 35.59 6.95
N ARG A 110 28.40 34.70 7.40
CA ARG A 110 28.08 33.27 7.48
C ARG A 110 26.97 32.97 8.50
N ILE A 111 26.94 33.69 9.62
CA ILE A 111 25.85 33.59 10.61
C ILE A 111 24.51 33.99 9.97
N LEU A 112 24.45 35.04 9.18
CA LEU A 112 23.23 35.50 8.48
C LEU A 112 22.73 34.43 7.49
N ASP A 113 23.64 33.83 6.72
CA ASP A 113 23.29 32.71 5.82
C ASP A 113 22.72 31.53 6.61
N LEU A 114 23.37 31.10 7.67
CA LEU A 114 22.94 30.03 8.55
C LEU A 114 21.60 30.32 9.22
N MET A 115 21.30 31.56 9.57
CA MET A 115 20.00 31.96 10.12
C MET A 115 18.89 31.80 9.07
N SER A 116 19.13 32.23 7.84
CA SER A 116 18.17 32.07 6.74
C SER A 116 17.89 30.59 6.43
N GLU A 117 18.96 29.76 6.38
CA GLU A 117 18.82 28.30 6.21
C GLU A 117 18.05 27.66 7.38
N SER A 118 18.34 28.09 8.63
CA SER A 118 17.67 27.60 9.85
C SER A 118 16.15 27.86 9.83
N GLU A 119 15.74 29.06 9.42
CA GLU A 119 14.30 29.39 9.33
C GLU A 119 13.53 28.46 8.37
N ALA A 120 14.13 28.14 7.22
CA ALA A 120 13.55 27.23 6.26
C ALA A 120 13.47 25.79 6.83
N LEU A 121 14.57 25.33 7.45
CA LEU A 121 14.61 23.99 8.09
C LEU A 121 13.60 23.88 9.24
N GLU A 122 13.47 24.89 10.09
CA GLU A 122 12.51 24.89 11.20
C GLU A 122 11.04 24.79 10.71
N LYS A 123 10.70 25.53 9.64
CA LYS A 123 9.37 25.44 9.02
C LYS A 123 9.11 24.05 8.48
N ASN A 124 10.11 23.46 7.80
CA ASN A 124 10.00 22.11 7.23
C ASN A 124 9.85 21.06 8.32
N VAL A 125 10.67 21.12 9.37
CA VAL A 125 10.60 20.20 10.52
C VAL A 125 9.23 20.28 11.19
N LYS A 126 8.72 21.47 11.50
CA LYS A 126 7.39 21.64 12.11
C LYS A 126 6.27 21.08 11.23
N ALA A 127 6.32 21.37 9.93
CA ALA A 127 5.32 20.85 8.99
C ALA A 127 5.38 19.31 8.89
N ALA A 128 6.58 18.74 8.81
CA ALA A 128 6.79 17.30 8.74
C ALA A 128 6.36 16.60 10.05
N GLU A 129 6.58 17.20 11.22
CA GLU A 129 6.12 16.67 12.51
C GLU A 129 4.59 16.56 12.58
N VAL A 130 3.89 17.61 12.14
CA VAL A 130 2.41 17.63 12.12
C VAL A 130 1.89 16.58 11.14
N ALA A 131 2.45 16.52 9.93
CA ALA A 131 2.07 15.56 8.92
C ALA A 131 2.32 14.11 9.39
N LEU A 132 3.48 13.84 9.96
CA LEU A 132 3.85 12.52 10.47
C LEU A 132 2.95 12.06 11.62
N LYS A 133 2.54 12.99 12.50
CA LYS A 133 1.61 12.67 13.59
C LYS A 133 0.24 12.27 13.05
N ALA A 134 -0.29 13.00 12.07
CA ALA A 134 -1.55 12.66 11.41
C ALA A 134 -1.46 11.30 10.69
N GLU A 135 -0.36 11.07 9.94
CA GLU A 135 -0.11 9.83 9.22
C GLU A 135 0.00 8.62 10.17
N LYS A 136 0.68 8.76 11.32
CA LYS A 136 0.75 7.71 12.34
C LYS A 136 -0.64 7.32 12.85
N THR A 137 -1.50 8.30 13.09
CA THR A 137 -2.87 8.05 13.54
C THR A 137 -3.68 7.32 12.47
N GLN A 138 -3.54 7.73 11.22
CA GLN A 138 -4.21 7.08 10.09
C GLN A 138 -3.73 5.63 9.92
N VAL A 139 -2.42 5.39 9.92
CA VAL A 139 -1.84 4.05 9.82
C VAL A 139 -2.34 3.13 10.94
N GLU A 140 -2.44 3.62 12.18
CA GLU A 140 -2.96 2.81 13.29
C GLU A 140 -4.45 2.48 13.11
N THR A 141 -5.24 3.43 12.59
CA THR A 141 -6.65 3.20 12.26
C THR A 141 -6.79 2.14 11.15
N GLU A 142 -6.00 2.23 10.08
CA GLU A 142 -6.01 1.26 8.98
C GLU A 142 -5.58 -0.14 9.46
N LYS A 143 -4.59 -0.23 10.34
CA LYS A 143 -4.18 -1.51 10.96
C LYS A 143 -5.32 -2.13 11.78
N GLN A 144 -6.00 -1.33 12.56
CA GLN A 144 -7.12 -1.81 13.38
C GLN A 144 -8.26 -2.33 12.48
N GLN A 145 -8.63 -1.57 11.45
CA GLN A 145 -9.64 -1.99 10.47
C GLN A 145 -9.22 -3.27 9.73
N ALA A 146 -7.94 -3.38 9.35
CA ALA A 146 -7.43 -4.58 8.69
C ALA A 146 -7.50 -5.82 9.61
N ARG A 147 -7.21 -5.67 10.91
CA ARG A 147 -7.34 -6.75 11.90
C ARG A 147 -8.79 -7.20 12.03
N GLU A 148 -9.71 -6.27 12.22
CA GLU A 148 -11.14 -6.55 12.35
C GLU A 148 -11.69 -7.26 11.10
N ARG A 149 -11.29 -6.79 9.90
CA ARG A 149 -11.65 -7.42 8.63
C ARG A 149 -11.08 -8.83 8.52
N THR A 150 -9.81 -9.03 8.86
CA THR A 150 -9.18 -10.36 8.84
C THR A 150 -9.90 -11.34 9.77
N GLU A 151 -10.30 -10.90 10.97
CA GLU A 151 -11.05 -11.72 11.92
C GLU A 151 -12.45 -12.07 11.39
N ALA A 152 -13.14 -11.12 10.76
CA ALA A 152 -14.43 -11.35 10.13
C ALA A 152 -14.32 -12.33 8.95
N ASP A 153 -13.33 -12.15 8.08
CA ASP A 153 -13.06 -13.03 6.94
C ASP A 153 -12.66 -14.44 7.39
N GLN A 154 -11.92 -14.55 8.50
CA GLN A 154 -11.57 -15.86 9.07
C GLN A 154 -12.80 -16.58 9.66
N ARG A 155 -13.72 -15.85 10.30
CA ARG A 155 -14.99 -16.43 10.78
C ARG A 155 -15.85 -16.92 9.62
N ALA A 156 -16.01 -16.06 8.58
CA ALA A 156 -16.74 -16.43 7.37
C ALA A 156 -16.10 -17.65 6.66
N THR A 157 -14.77 -17.73 6.63
CA THR A 157 -14.05 -18.88 6.09
C THR A 157 -14.38 -20.17 6.84
N ASN A 158 -14.41 -20.12 8.18
CA ASN A 158 -14.73 -21.29 9.00
C ASN A 158 -16.20 -21.76 8.80
N GLU A 159 -17.14 -20.84 8.67
CA GLU A 159 -18.56 -21.14 8.39
C GLU A 159 -18.72 -21.77 6.98
N LEU A 160 -18.03 -21.20 5.99
CA LEU A 160 -18.04 -21.77 4.63
C LEU A 160 -17.38 -23.13 4.55
N LEU A 161 -16.32 -23.40 5.31
CA LEU A 161 -15.69 -24.70 5.41
C LEU A 161 -16.63 -25.73 6.07
N ALA A 162 -17.43 -25.36 7.06
CA ALA A 162 -18.45 -26.21 7.64
C ALA A 162 -19.56 -26.50 6.62
N THR A 163 -20.05 -25.48 5.91
CA THR A 163 -21.02 -25.61 4.83
C THR A 163 -20.49 -26.53 3.71
N ARG A 164 -19.24 -26.34 3.32
CA ARG A 164 -18.56 -27.18 2.34
C ARG A 164 -18.59 -28.66 2.74
N LYS A 165 -18.26 -28.97 3.99
CA LYS A 165 -18.30 -30.36 4.50
C LYS A 165 -19.70 -30.97 4.41
N THR A 166 -20.74 -30.20 4.73
CA THR A 166 -22.14 -30.67 4.63
C THR A 166 -22.54 -30.94 3.18
N ILE A 167 -22.18 -30.06 2.24
CA ILE A 167 -22.45 -30.27 0.82
C ILE A 167 -21.72 -31.51 0.29
N VAL A 168 -20.45 -31.66 0.62
CA VAL A 168 -19.66 -32.83 0.20
C VAL A 168 -20.26 -34.13 0.73
N ALA A 169 -20.76 -34.15 1.97
CA ALA A 169 -21.40 -35.32 2.55
C ALA A 169 -22.70 -35.71 1.84
N SER A 170 -23.34 -34.76 1.15
CA SER A 170 -24.58 -35.01 0.36
C SER A 170 -24.31 -35.44 -1.09
N MET A 171 -23.04 -35.39 -1.54
CA MET A 171 -22.66 -35.75 -2.92
C MET A 171 -22.23 -37.22 -3.03
N THR A 172 -22.43 -37.80 -4.22
CA THR A 172 -21.85 -39.11 -4.53
C THR A 172 -20.30 -39.01 -4.58
N PRO A 173 -19.56 -39.96 -4.00
CA PRO A 173 -18.08 -39.95 -3.97
C PRO A 173 -17.43 -39.83 -5.36
N SER A 174 -18.02 -40.43 -6.37
CA SER A 174 -17.55 -40.37 -7.76
C SER A 174 -17.66 -38.96 -8.35
N LEU A 175 -18.79 -38.27 -8.10
CA LEU A 175 -18.98 -36.89 -8.56
C LEU A 175 -18.06 -35.92 -7.82
N TYR A 176 -17.90 -36.06 -6.52
CA TYR A 176 -16.98 -35.25 -5.73
C TYR A 176 -15.52 -35.40 -6.21
N SER A 177 -15.06 -36.66 -6.43
CA SER A 177 -13.73 -36.91 -6.97
C SER A 177 -13.49 -36.24 -8.33
N ASN A 178 -14.51 -36.31 -9.22
CA ASN A 178 -14.48 -35.65 -10.52
C ASN A 178 -14.46 -34.11 -10.38
N TYR A 179 -15.28 -33.57 -9.49
CA TYR A 179 -15.32 -32.14 -9.17
C TYR A 179 -13.94 -31.63 -8.74
N GLU A 180 -13.32 -32.25 -7.75
CA GLU A 180 -12.00 -31.85 -7.25
C GLU A 180 -10.91 -31.98 -8.33
N ARG A 181 -10.93 -33.02 -9.12
CA ARG A 181 -9.98 -33.22 -10.23
C ARG A 181 -10.08 -32.07 -11.26
N ILE A 182 -11.30 -31.66 -11.61
CA ILE A 182 -11.53 -30.58 -12.59
C ILE A 182 -11.15 -29.23 -11.96
N ARG A 183 -11.61 -28.97 -10.74
CA ARG A 183 -11.32 -27.75 -10.01
C ARG A 183 -9.82 -27.50 -9.84
N GLY A 184 -9.07 -28.53 -9.44
CA GLY A 184 -7.62 -28.43 -9.25
C GLY A 184 -6.86 -28.09 -10.54
N ARG A 185 -7.39 -28.48 -11.71
CA ARG A 185 -6.74 -28.20 -13.02
C ARG A 185 -7.22 -26.90 -13.67
N ARG A 186 -8.47 -26.49 -13.43
CA ARG A 186 -9.16 -25.44 -14.20
C ARG A 186 -9.65 -24.26 -13.36
N GLY A 187 -9.52 -24.34 -12.04
CA GLY A 187 -10.02 -23.33 -11.10
C GLY A 187 -11.53 -23.40 -10.82
N SER A 188 -12.34 -23.91 -11.77
CA SER A 188 -13.77 -24.17 -11.61
C SER A 188 -14.13 -25.52 -12.20
N ALA A 189 -15.08 -26.23 -11.58
CA ALA A 189 -15.47 -27.58 -11.98
C ALA A 189 -16.82 -27.66 -12.69
N VAL A 190 -17.69 -26.69 -12.49
CA VAL A 190 -19.05 -26.64 -13.05
C VAL A 190 -19.14 -25.48 -14.03
N ALA A 191 -19.93 -25.63 -15.08
CA ALA A 191 -20.23 -24.60 -16.07
C ALA A 191 -21.72 -24.64 -16.46
N GLU A 192 -22.34 -23.50 -16.49
CA GLU A 192 -23.70 -23.34 -17.01
C GLU A 192 -23.71 -23.43 -18.53
N VAL A 193 -24.79 -23.95 -19.10
CA VAL A 193 -25.01 -23.85 -20.55
C VAL A 193 -26.00 -22.71 -20.81
N ILE A 194 -25.49 -21.65 -21.44
CA ILE A 194 -26.20 -20.44 -21.82
C ILE A 194 -26.25 -20.38 -23.37
N ASP A 195 -27.42 -20.20 -23.97
CA ASP A 195 -27.61 -20.12 -25.41
C ASP A 195 -26.94 -21.27 -26.19
N GLY A 196 -27.01 -22.48 -25.65
CA GLY A 196 -26.43 -23.66 -26.25
C GLY A 196 -24.89 -23.72 -26.20
N ARG A 197 -24.25 -22.88 -25.40
CA ARG A 197 -22.76 -22.80 -25.23
C ARG A 197 -22.36 -23.00 -23.78
N CYS A 198 -21.22 -23.60 -23.59
CA CYS A 198 -20.61 -23.66 -22.27
C CYS A 198 -20.19 -22.26 -21.83
N SER A 199 -20.64 -21.75 -20.68
CA SER A 199 -20.37 -20.40 -20.19
C SER A 199 -18.88 -20.10 -19.93
N VAL A 200 -18.04 -21.12 -19.83
CA VAL A 200 -16.63 -20.96 -19.51
C VAL A 200 -15.69 -21.06 -20.71
N CYS A 201 -15.93 -22.05 -21.61
CA CYS A 201 -15.07 -22.22 -22.80
C CYS A 201 -15.74 -21.73 -24.10
N HIS A 202 -16.99 -21.31 -24.02
CA HIS A 202 -17.82 -20.76 -25.12
C HIS A 202 -18.02 -21.69 -26.32
N ILE A 203 -17.63 -22.97 -26.21
CA ILE A 203 -17.86 -23.96 -27.25
C ILE A 203 -19.34 -24.35 -27.26
N MET A 204 -19.88 -24.49 -28.48
CA MET A 204 -21.27 -24.90 -28.69
C MET A 204 -21.48 -26.35 -28.24
N VAL A 205 -22.56 -26.58 -27.48
CA VAL A 205 -23.02 -27.88 -27.04
C VAL A 205 -23.89 -28.46 -28.13
N ARG A 206 -23.70 -29.73 -28.51
CA ARG A 206 -24.50 -30.39 -29.53
C ARG A 206 -26.01 -30.38 -29.15
N PRO A 207 -26.93 -30.16 -30.08
CA PRO A 207 -28.38 -30.03 -29.77
C PRO A 207 -28.94 -31.21 -28.97
N GLN A 208 -28.55 -32.43 -29.31
CA GLN A 208 -28.98 -33.61 -28.58
C GLN A 208 -28.47 -33.61 -27.14
N TYR A 209 -27.17 -33.28 -26.98
CA TYR A 209 -26.53 -33.21 -25.67
C TYR A 209 -27.16 -32.11 -24.79
N MET A 210 -27.61 -31.00 -25.41
CA MET A 210 -28.35 -29.94 -24.73
C MET A 210 -29.70 -30.44 -24.21
N GLN A 211 -30.40 -31.30 -24.93
CA GLN A 211 -31.65 -31.89 -24.44
C GLN A 211 -31.42 -32.78 -23.22
N ASP A 212 -30.35 -33.57 -23.23
CA ASP A 212 -29.99 -34.42 -22.11
C ASP A 212 -29.60 -33.60 -20.86
N ILE A 213 -28.89 -32.48 -21.04
CA ILE A 213 -28.61 -31.53 -19.95
C ILE A 213 -29.89 -30.94 -19.38
N LYS A 214 -30.85 -30.56 -20.23
CA LYS A 214 -32.16 -30.03 -19.81
C LYS A 214 -33.01 -31.06 -19.05
N ARG A 215 -32.95 -32.33 -19.46
CA ARG A 215 -33.62 -33.41 -18.74
C ARG A 215 -33.06 -33.63 -17.35
N GLY A 216 -31.75 -33.42 -17.21
CA GLY A 216 -31.06 -33.48 -15.91
C GLY A 216 -31.09 -34.88 -15.28
N GLU A 217 -31.08 -35.95 -16.06
CA GLU A 217 -31.14 -37.33 -15.59
C GLU A 217 -29.75 -37.92 -15.30
N GLN A 218 -28.71 -37.32 -15.87
CA GLN A 218 -27.35 -37.77 -15.72
C GLN A 218 -26.34 -36.60 -15.63
N VAL A 219 -25.17 -36.86 -15.05
CA VAL A 219 -24.09 -35.89 -14.99
C VAL A 219 -23.37 -35.85 -16.33
N LEU A 220 -23.42 -34.72 -17.00
CA LEU A 220 -22.83 -34.51 -18.32
C LEU A 220 -21.63 -33.54 -18.20
N ILE A 221 -20.60 -33.75 -19.00
CA ILE A 221 -19.39 -32.96 -19.01
C ILE A 221 -19.19 -32.31 -20.38
N CYS A 222 -18.61 -31.10 -20.37
CA CYS A 222 -18.25 -30.42 -21.60
C CYS A 222 -17.16 -31.18 -22.36
N GLU A 223 -17.37 -31.52 -23.62
CA GLU A 223 -16.40 -32.25 -24.46
C GLU A 223 -15.05 -31.51 -24.62
N SER A 224 -15.08 -30.18 -24.56
CA SER A 224 -13.89 -29.35 -24.73
C SER A 224 -13.15 -29.07 -23.43
N CYS A 225 -13.81 -28.48 -22.41
CA CYS A 225 -13.15 -28.07 -21.18
C CYS A 225 -13.31 -29.04 -20.00
N GLN A 226 -14.11 -30.10 -20.19
CA GLN A 226 -14.37 -31.20 -19.24
C GLN A 226 -15.06 -30.78 -17.94
N ARG A 227 -15.64 -29.58 -17.87
CA ARG A 227 -16.45 -29.15 -16.72
C ARG A 227 -17.80 -29.85 -16.71
N ILE A 228 -18.33 -30.08 -15.53
CA ILE A 228 -19.67 -30.57 -15.31
C ILE A 228 -20.67 -29.54 -15.83
N LEU A 229 -21.53 -29.92 -16.73
CA LEU A 229 -22.53 -29.01 -17.34
C LEU A 229 -23.84 -29.06 -16.56
N PHE A 230 -24.46 -27.89 -16.41
CA PHE A 230 -25.81 -27.77 -15.90
C PHE A 230 -26.58 -26.73 -16.71
N TYR A 231 -27.88 -26.81 -16.62
CA TYR A 231 -28.79 -25.84 -17.22
C TYR A 231 -29.70 -25.27 -16.12
N ASN A 232 -29.73 -23.96 -16.03
CA ASN A 232 -30.61 -23.21 -15.16
C ASN A 232 -31.70 -22.62 -16.04
N PRO A 233 -32.95 -23.12 -15.97
CA PRO A 233 -34.02 -22.56 -16.79
C PRO A 233 -34.32 -21.12 -16.36
N PRO A 234 -34.59 -20.20 -17.31
CA PRO A 234 -34.96 -18.83 -16.97
C PRO A 234 -36.22 -18.82 -16.12
N THR A 235 -36.24 -18.04 -15.06
CA THR A 235 -37.36 -17.97 -14.08
C THR A 235 -38.39 -16.90 -14.44
N HIS A 236 -38.01 -15.94 -15.30
CA HIS A 236 -38.88 -14.86 -15.80
C HIS A 236 -38.86 -14.79 -17.34
N VAL A 237 -39.94 -14.25 -17.94
CA VAL A 237 -40.03 -14.06 -19.38
C VAL A 237 -38.97 -13.09 -19.91
N GLU A 238 -38.54 -12.15 -19.09
CA GLU A 238 -37.46 -11.19 -19.36
C GLU A 238 -36.09 -11.87 -19.53
N ASP A 239 -35.90 -13.04 -18.90
CA ASP A 239 -34.67 -13.86 -19.03
C ASP A 239 -34.62 -14.63 -20.38
N LEU A 240 -35.65 -14.61 -21.17
CA LEU A 240 -35.75 -15.30 -22.46
C LEU A 240 -35.20 -14.51 -23.65
N GLY A 241 -34.38 -13.48 -23.38
CA GLY A 241 -33.57 -12.80 -24.40
C GLY A 241 -34.34 -11.83 -25.29
N GLY A 242 -34.80 -10.75 -24.72
CA GLY A 242 -34.93 -9.51 -25.49
C GLY A 242 -33.56 -8.93 -25.84
N PRO A 243 -33.40 -8.23 -26.99
CA PRO A 243 -32.13 -7.60 -27.34
C PRO A 243 -31.71 -6.66 -26.19
N SER A 244 -30.53 -6.84 -25.66
CA SER A 244 -29.98 -5.98 -24.60
C SER A 244 -30.04 -4.52 -25.07
N ALA A 245 -30.80 -3.68 -24.35
CA ALA A 245 -30.94 -2.26 -24.59
C ALA A 245 -29.64 -1.50 -24.19
N SER A 246 -28.52 -1.89 -24.78
CA SER A 246 -27.22 -1.27 -24.61
C SER A 246 -26.60 -0.76 -25.92
N ALA A 247 -27.44 -0.32 -26.85
CA ALA A 247 -26.94 0.29 -28.08
C ALA A 247 -27.90 1.40 -28.57
N MET A 248 -28.17 2.39 -27.71
CA MET A 248 -28.73 3.69 -28.13
C MET A 248 -28.39 4.75 -27.09
N HIS A 249 -27.16 5.23 -27.15
CA HIS A 249 -26.82 6.63 -26.88
C HIS A 249 -25.50 6.94 -27.63
N THR A 250 -25.70 7.44 -28.82
CA THR A 250 -24.75 8.33 -29.52
C THR A 250 -24.70 9.67 -28.82
#